data_f7855a15cffc7283cc8b3465ac6cd93d
#
_entry.id   f7855a15cffc7283cc8b3465ac6cd93d
#
_cell.length_a   1.000
_cell.length_b   1.000
_cell.length_c   1.000
_cell.angle_alpha   90.00
_cell.angle_beta   90.00
_cell.angle_gamma   90.00
#
_symmetry.space_group_name_H-M   'P 1'
#
loop_
_entity.id
_entity.type
_entity.pdbx_description
1 polymer ?
#
loop_
_entity_poly.entity_id
_entity_poly.type
_entity_poly.pdbx_seq_one_letter_code
_entity_poly.pdbx_strand_id
1 'polypeptide(L)'
;MAALTAALGSLDVPVVIAPGNHDPADGRSPYLTAQWPENVHIFTQPEMACFAFPALNCVVHGCAFTAPLREDEPLADFSAPQDGMMHLLCLHGEVGLAGRYGPIPPETLARSGAAYAALGHIHACSGLQQAGGTAWAYCGCPEGRGFDECGEKGALLVELAPGAAPTARFLPLSRRQYRIVETDWTEFDRALAALPAEDLVRIVLTGACGRAPDLAALTRQAEACCFYAEVRDATTLPADLWARAEEDDLTGLFLREMRRRLDAADPADRPGILLAARFGLAALEGGEDVCP
;
A
#
# COMPACT_ATOMS: atom_id res chain seq x y z
N MET A 1 11.88 -19.45 4.55
CA MET A 1 10.98 -20.61 4.73
C MET A 1 11.10 -21.25 6.11
N ALA A 2 12.28 -21.72 6.56
CA ALA A 2 12.40 -22.45 7.85
C ALA A 2 11.78 -21.72 9.06
N ALA A 3 11.96 -20.41 9.19
CA ALA A 3 11.35 -19.62 10.29
C ALA A 3 9.81 -19.59 10.19
N LEU A 4 9.27 -19.48 8.97
CA LEU A 4 7.81 -19.48 8.76
C LEU A 4 7.19 -20.84 9.09
N THR A 5 7.79 -21.93 8.58
CA THR A 5 7.29 -23.29 8.86
C THR A 5 7.37 -23.61 10.35
N ALA A 6 8.45 -23.22 11.03
CA ALA A 6 8.57 -23.40 12.49
C ALA A 6 7.52 -22.58 13.26
N ALA A 7 7.29 -21.33 12.88
CA ALA A 7 6.29 -20.49 13.53
C ALA A 7 4.87 -21.03 13.33
N LEU A 8 4.51 -21.41 12.11
CA LEU A 8 3.19 -22.00 11.83
C LEU A 8 2.99 -23.35 12.52
N GLY A 9 4.03 -24.19 12.58
CA GLY A 9 3.99 -25.48 13.26
C GLY A 9 3.88 -25.38 14.79
N SER A 10 4.19 -24.23 15.37
CA SER A 10 4.00 -23.99 16.82
C SER A 10 2.57 -23.62 17.20
N LEU A 11 1.67 -23.45 16.22
CA LEU A 11 0.27 -23.11 16.46
C LEU A 11 -0.56 -24.40 16.68
N ASP A 12 -1.40 -24.38 17.70
CA ASP A 12 -2.35 -25.48 17.99
C ASP A 12 -3.68 -25.35 17.22
N VAL A 13 -3.66 -24.64 16.10
CA VAL A 13 -4.83 -24.36 15.26
C VAL A 13 -4.54 -24.66 13.79
N PRO A 14 -5.54 -25.02 12.98
CA PRO A 14 -5.37 -25.14 11.53
C PRO A 14 -4.97 -23.81 10.90
N VAL A 15 -4.07 -23.88 9.95
CA VAL A 15 -3.66 -22.74 9.11
C VAL A 15 -4.03 -23.09 7.68
N VAL A 16 -4.76 -22.21 7.00
CA VAL A 16 -5.14 -22.39 5.60
C VAL A 16 -4.50 -21.29 4.75
N ILE A 17 -3.84 -21.67 3.66
CA ILE A 17 -3.12 -20.77 2.78
C ILE A 17 -3.67 -20.87 1.35
N ALA A 18 -4.02 -19.72 0.78
CA ALA A 18 -4.31 -19.55 -0.65
C ALA A 18 -3.19 -18.72 -1.30
N PRO A 19 -2.31 -19.33 -2.12
CA PRO A 19 -1.26 -18.63 -2.86
C PRO A 19 -1.83 -17.55 -3.78
N GLY A 20 -1.12 -16.41 -3.85
CA GLY A 20 -1.52 -15.24 -4.63
C GLY A 20 -0.71 -15.05 -5.92
N ASN A 21 -0.94 -13.93 -6.57
CA ASN A 21 -0.31 -13.59 -7.85
C ASN A 21 1.19 -13.29 -7.77
N HIS A 22 1.71 -12.90 -6.60
CA HIS A 22 3.15 -12.65 -6.37
C HIS A 22 3.91 -13.87 -5.88
N ASP A 23 3.22 -14.89 -5.42
CA ASP A 23 3.77 -16.14 -4.89
C ASP A 23 2.95 -17.35 -5.35
N PRO A 24 2.70 -17.51 -6.68
CA PRO A 24 1.83 -18.57 -7.19
C PRO A 24 2.38 -19.96 -6.86
N ALA A 25 1.47 -20.93 -6.76
CA ALA A 25 1.81 -22.34 -6.58
C ALA A 25 2.32 -22.96 -7.89
N ASP A 26 3.38 -22.41 -8.46
CA ASP A 26 4.07 -22.95 -9.62
C ASP A 26 5.07 -24.06 -9.25
N GLY A 27 5.68 -24.72 -10.24
CA GLY A 27 6.59 -25.86 -10.01
C GLY A 27 7.86 -25.53 -9.20
N ARG A 28 8.16 -24.25 -8.92
CA ARG A 28 9.28 -23.79 -8.08
C ARG A 28 8.81 -23.23 -6.74
N SER A 29 7.53 -23.13 -6.56
CA SER A 29 6.95 -22.54 -5.36
C SER A 29 7.32 -23.33 -4.11
N PRO A 30 7.71 -22.65 -3.03
CA PRO A 30 7.92 -23.28 -1.74
C PRO A 30 6.63 -23.92 -1.18
N TYR A 31 5.45 -23.54 -1.65
CA TYR A 31 4.21 -24.21 -1.30
C TYR A 31 4.17 -25.67 -1.75
N LEU A 32 4.87 -26.02 -2.85
CA LEU A 32 4.96 -27.37 -3.39
C LEU A 32 6.24 -28.11 -2.97
N THR A 33 7.31 -27.38 -2.69
CA THR A 33 8.66 -27.98 -2.52
C THR A 33 9.13 -28.03 -1.06
N ALA A 34 8.57 -27.21 -0.17
CA ALA A 34 8.93 -27.24 1.24
C ALA A 34 8.13 -28.29 2.02
N GLN A 35 8.69 -28.73 3.15
CA GLN A 35 7.94 -29.54 4.12
C GLN A 35 7.14 -28.61 5.04
N TRP A 36 5.82 -28.74 4.99
CA TRP A 36 4.91 -27.99 5.82
C TRP A 36 4.45 -28.80 7.03
N PRO A 37 4.19 -28.17 8.19
CA PRO A 37 3.60 -28.82 9.36
C PRO A 37 2.20 -29.39 9.05
N GLU A 38 1.80 -30.42 9.80
CA GLU A 38 0.49 -31.10 9.59
C GLU A 38 -0.73 -30.19 9.77
N ASN A 39 -0.61 -29.15 10.59
CA ASN A 39 -1.66 -28.17 10.79
C ASN A 39 -1.77 -27.12 9.67
N VAL A 40 -0.86 -27.13 8.66
CA VAL A 40 -0.84 -26.19 7.55
C VAL A 40 -1.43 -26.83 6.29
N HIS A 41 -2.52 -26.26 5.81
CA HIS A 41 -3.29 -26.71 4.66
C HIS A 41 -3.16 -25.67 3.54
N ILE A 42 -2.66 -26.08 2.36
CA ILE A 42 -2.35 -25.16 1.27
C ILE A 42 -3.12 -25.57 0.03
N PHE A 43 -3.84 -24.62 -0.57
CA PHE A 43 -4.39 -24.81 -1.90
C PHE A 43 -3.26 -24.78 -2.93
N THR A 44 -3.20 -25.75 -3.81
CA THR A 44 -2.11 -25.88 -4.78
C THR A 44 -2.59 -25.97 -6.24
N GLN A 45 -3.91 -25.98 -6.44
CA GLN A 45 -4.54 -26.09 -7.76
C GLN A 45 -5.42 -24.87 -8.03
N PRO A 46 -5.62 -24.50 -9.31
CA PRO A 46 -6.48 -23.38 -9.66
C PRO A 46 -7.99 -23.66 -9.48
N GLU A 47 -8.36 -24.93 -9.42
CA GLU A 47 -9.74 -25.35 -9.17
C GLU A 47 -10.10 -25.21 -7.69
N MET A 48 -11.38 -24.94 -7.43
CA MET A 48 -11.90 -24.89 -6.06
C MET A 48 -11.76 -26.25 -5.37
N ALA A 49 -11.13 -26.24 -4.20
CA ALA A 49 -10.96 -27.38 -3.31
C ALA A 49 -11.43 -27.02 -1.90
N CYS A 50 -11.41 -27.96 -0.97
CA CYS A 50 -11.78 -27.68 0.41
C CYS A 50 -10.95 -28.46 1.42
N PHE A 51 -10.84 -27.89 2.62
CA PHE A 51 -10.36 -28.53 3.84
C PHE A 51 -11.47 -28.54 4.88
N ALA A 52 -11.83 -29.72 5.37
CA ALA A 52 -12.87 -29.88 6.40
C ALA A 52 -12.24 -29.95 7.79
N PHE A 53 -12.82 -29.20 8.72
CA PHE A 53 -12.46 -29.17 10.14
C PHE A 53 -13.64 -29.52 11.01
N PRO A 54 -13.98 -30.84 11.13
CA PRO A 54 -15.19 -31.27 11.83
C PRO A 54 -15.25 -30.83 13.30
N ALA A 55 -14.10 -30.80 13.97
CA ALA A 55 -14.00 -30.32 15.35
C ALA A 55 -14.39 -28.84 15.53
N LEU A 56 -14.30 -28.05 14.46
CA LEU A 56 -14.69 -26.65 14.42
C LEU A 56 -16.02 -26.41 13.73
N ASN A 57 -16.68 -27.50 13.29
CA ASN A 57 -17.91 -27.46 12.49
C ASN A 57 -17.79 -26.53 11.28
N CYS A 58 -16.64 -26.52 10.59
CA CYS A 58 -16.44 -25.68 9.42
C CYS A 58 -15.69 -26.39 8.28
N VAL A 59 -15.90 -25.86 7.07
CA VAL A 59 -15.18 -26.23 5.84
C VAL A 59 -14.64 -24.95 5.22
N VAL A 60 -13.35 -24.94 4.90
CA VAL A 60 -12.72 -23.84 4.19
C VAL A 60 -12.52 -24.24 2.73
N HIS A 61 -13.13 -23.49 1.83
CA HIS A 61 -12.98 -23.63 0.38
C HIS A 61 -12.00 -22.59 -0.15
N GLY A 62 -11.26 -22.94 -1.18
CA GLY A 62 -10.34 -22.04 -1.81
C GLY A 62 -9.65 -22.64 -3.02
N CYS A 63 -8.78 -21.88 -3.64
CA CYS A 63 -7.96 -22.27 -4.76
C CYS A 63 -6.65 -21.47 -4.75
N ALA A 64 -5.71 -21.86 -5.60
CA ALA A 64 -4.42 -21.18 -5.73
C ALA A 64 -4.34 -20.37 -7.01
N PHE A 65 -3.53 -19.31 -6.99
CA PHE A 65 -2.88 -18.85 -8.20
C PHE A 65 -1.74 -19.83 -8.54
N THR A 66 -1.69 -20.30 -9.77
CA THR A 66 -0.62 -21.17 -10.31
C THR A 66 0.24 -20.42 -11.33
N ALA A 67 -0.13 -19.17 -11.63
CA ALA A 67 0.60 -18.22 -12.46
C ALA A 67 0.36 -16.80 -11.92
N PRO A 68 1.19 -15.79 -12.32
CA PRO A 68 1.04 -14.41 -11.87
C PRO A 68 -0.28 -13.73 -12.30
N LEU A 69 -0.97 -14.30 -13.28
CA LEU A 69 -2.24 -13.79 -13.80
C LEU A 69 -3.30 -14.88 -13.77
N ARG A 70 -4.53 -14.50 -13.45
CA ARG A 70 -5.72 -15.33 -13.48
C ARG A 70 -6.91 -14.51 -13.95
N GLU A 71 -7.38 -14.76 -15.17
CA GLU A 71 -8.47 -14.00 -15.78
C GLU A 71 -9.85 -14.62 -15.56
N ASP A 72 -9.91 -15.91 -15.17
CA ASP A 72 -11.14 -16.62 -14.83
C ASP A 72 -11.64 -16.25 -13.43
N GLU A 73 -12.96 -16.35 -13.25
CA GLU A 73 -13.63 -16.14 -11.97
C GLU A 73 -13.49 -17.40 -11.08
N PRO A 74 -12.80 -17.35 -9.94
CA PRO A 74 -12.61 -18.52 -9.09
C PRO A 74 -13.91 -19.04 -8.47
N LEU A 75 -14.95 -18.21 -8.38
CA LEU A 75 -16.26 -18.57 -7.78
C LEU A 75 -17.38 -18.77 -8.82
N ALA A 76 -17.11 -18.79 -10.13
CA ALA A 76 -18.14 -18.81 -11.18
C ALA A 76 -19.21 -19.90 -10.94
N ASP A 77 -18.77 -21.12 -10.65
CA ASP A 77 -19.63 -22.29 -10.46
C ASP A 77 -19.70 -22.76 -8.98
N PHE A 78 -19.23 -21.94 -8.06
CA PHE A 78 -19.18 -22.31 -6.65
C PHE A 78 -20.49 -22.01 -5.93
N SER A 79 -20.97 -23.00 -5.17
CA SER A 79 -22.03 -22.85 -4.17
C SER A 79 -21.74 -23.76 -2.98
N ALA A 80 -21.76 -23.22 -1.78
CA ALA A 80 -21.52 -23.98 -0.57
C ALA A 80 -22.61 -25.02 -0.33
N PRO A 81 -22.27 -26.25 0.07
CA PRO A 81 -23.26 -27.27 0.45
C PRO A 81 -24.17 -26.81 1.60
N GLN A 82 -25.38 -27.33 1.63
CA GLN A 82 -26.35 -27.10 2.72
C GLN A 82 -26.35 -28.31 3.68
N ASP A 83 -25.21 -28.58 4.31
CA ASP A 83 -24.93 -29.74 5.13
C ASP A 83 -24.93 -29.43 6.65
N GLY A 84 -25.23 -28.18 7.01
CA GLY A 84 -25.23 -27.71 8.39
C GLY A 84 -23.88 -27.33 8.95
N MET A 85 -22.81 -27.42 8.15
CA MET A 85 -21.49 -26.91 8.51
C MET A 85 -21.35 -25.40 8.11
N MET A 86 -20.43 -24.71 8.74
CA MET A 86 -20.08 -23.34 8.36
C MET A 86 -19.08 -23.38 7.20
N HIS A 87 -19.48 -22.85 6.05
CA HIS A 87 -18.61 -22.76 4.88
C HIS A 87 -17.91 -21.41 4.82
N LEU A 88 -16.60 -21.44 4.67
CA LEU A 88 -15.72 -20.27 4.59
C LEU A 88 -14.98 -20.29 3.25
N LEU A 89 -14.63 -19.11 2.76
CA LEU A 89 -13.77 -18.95 1.57
C LEU A 89 -12.41 -18.38 2.00
N CYS A 90 -11.33 -18.94 1.46
CA CYS A 90 -9.98 -18.41 1.55
C CYS A 90 -9.45 -18.25 0.13
N LEU A 91 -9.40 -17.03 -0.39
CA LEU A 91 -9.14 -16.74 -1.79
C LEU A 91 -8.19 -15.54 -1.95
N HIS A 92 -7.52 -15.51 -3.10
CA HIS A 92 -6.82 -14.35 -3.56
C HIS A 92 -7.50 -13.82 -4.82
N GLY A 93 -7.83 -12.52 -4.88
CA GLY A 93 -8.52 -11.94 -6.05
C GLY A 93 -9.13 -10.57 -5.80
N GLU A 94 -9.73 -10.02 -6.84
CA GLU A 94 -10.29 -8.66 -6.88
C GLU A 94 -11.81 -8.66 -6.83
N VAL A 95 -12.40 -8.11 -5.76
CA VAL A 95 -13.84 -7.94 -5.67
C VAL A 95 -14.29 -6.69 -6.44
N GLY A 96 -15.26 -6.86 -7.33
CA GLY A 96 -15.91 -5.78 -8.06
C GLY A 96 -15.14 -5.20 -9.23
N LEU A 97 -13.96 -5.72 -9.53
CA LEU A 97 -13.14 -5.28 -10.67
C LEU A 97 -13.13 -6.37 -11.75
N ALA A 98 -13.29 -5.95 -13.01
CA ALA A 98 -12.99 -6.79 -14.16
C ALA A 98 -11.47 -6.73 -14.37
N GLY A 99 -10.75 -7.61 -13.66
CA GLY A 99 -9.29 -7.59 -13.61
C GLY A 99 -8.67 -8.87 -14.15
N ARG A 100 -7.36 -8.93 -14.04
CA ARG A 100 -6.53 -10.08 -14.43
C ARG A 100 -5.99 -10.84 -13.23
N TYR A 101 -6.54 -10.57 -12.04
CA TYR A 101 -6.06 -11.11 -10.78
C TYR A 101 -7.19 -11.80 -10.00
N GLY A 102 -7.82 -12.80 -10.65
CA GLY A 102 -8.90 -13.60 -10.06
C GLY A 102 -10.14 -12.75 -9.74
N PRO A 103 -10.85 -12.23 -10.76
CA PRO A 103 -12.00 -11.37 -10.54
C PRO A 103 -13.09 -12.11 -9.74
N ILE A 104 -13.63 -11.41 -8.75
CA ILE A 104 -14.71 -11.91 -7.89
C ILE A 104 -15.88 -10.93 -8.00
N PRO A 105 -16.86 -11.16 -8.89
CA PRO A 105 -18.04 -10.33 -8.94
C PRO A 105 -18.82 -10.38 -7.62
N PRO A 106 -19.31 -9.24 -7.12
CA PRO A 106 -20.09 -9.21 -5.89
C PRO A 106 -21.30 -10.14 -5.91
N GLU A 107 -21.91 -10.32 -7.08
CA GLU A 107 -23.05 -11.20 -7.30
C GLU A 107 -22.68 -12.68 -7.11
N THR A 108 -21.49 -13.07 -7.57
CA THR A 108 -20.99 -14.44 -7.42
C THR A 108 -20.67 -14.71 -5.95
N LEU A 109 -20.04 -13.76 -5.27
CA LEU A 109 -19.80 -13.84 -3.84
C LEU A 109 -21.12 -13.92 -3.03
N ALA A 110 -22.11 -13.11 -3.40
CA ALA A 110 -23.45 -13.14 -2.77
C ALA A 110 -24.17 -14.49 -2.92
N ARG A 111 -23.95 -15.19 -4.04
CA ARG A 111 -24.54 -16.51 -4.32
C ARG A 111 -23.73 -17.67 -3.73
N SER A 112 -22.53 -17.45 -3.25
CA SER A 112 -21.61 -18.49 -2.80
C SER A 112 -22.18 -19.35 -1.67
N GLY A 113 -23.09 -18.80 -0.84
CA GLY A 113 -23.61 -19.46 0.35
C GLY A 113 -22.59 -19.58 1.50
N ALA A 114 -21.41 -18.98 1.35
CA ALA A 114 -20.41 -18.98 2.42
C ALA A 114 -20.79 -17.97 3.52
N ALA A 115 -20.45 -18.31 4.76
CA ALA A 115 -20.63 -17.39 5.89
C ALA A 115 -19.63 -16.21 5.87
N TYR A 116 -18.42 -16.50 5.42
CA TYR A 116 -17.35 -15.49 5.35
C TYR A 116 -16.34 -15.81 4.26
N ALA A 117 -15.82 -14.78 3.62
CA ALA A 117 -14.70 -14.87 2.68
C ALA A 117 -13.48 -14.04 3.19
N ALA A 118 -12.40 -14.75 3.51
CA ALA A 118 -11.09 -14.16 3.77
C ALA A 118 -10.38 -13.95 2.43
N LEU A 119 -10.12 -12.70 2.07
CA LEU A 119 -9.56 -12.34 0.78
C LEU A 119 -8.16 -11.74 0.91
N GLY A 120 -7.27 -12.14 0.00
CA GLY A 120 -5.96 -11.51 -0.25
C GLY A 120 -5.97 -10.74 -1.56
N HIS A 121 -4.91 -10.04 -1.87
CA HIS A 121 -4.58 -9.20 -3.01
C HIS A 121 -4.53 -7.71 -2.64
N ILE A 122 -5.52 -7.15 -2.00
CA ILE A 122 -5.54 -5.74 -1.60
C ILE A 122 -4.79 -5.59 -0.26
N HIS A 123 -3.73 -4.77 -0.26
CA HIS A 123 -2.85 -4.56 0.89
C HIS A 123 -3.40 -3.56 1.93
N ALA A 124 -4.57 -3.01 1.70
CA ALA A 124 -5.30 -2.20 2.66
C ALA A 124 -6.39 -3.03 3.32
N CYS A 125 -6.56 -2.92 4.65
CA CYS A 125 -7.67 -3.53 5.34
C CYS A 125 -8.99 -2.86 4.90
N SER A 126 -9.93 -3.65 4.38
CA SER A 126 -11.24 -3.15 3.94
C SER A 126 -12.24 -2.97 5.09
N GLY A 127 -11.91 -3.49 6.28
CA GLY A 127 -12.93 -3.82 7.27
C GLY A 127 -13.89 -4.89 6.77
N LEU A 128 -14.88 -5.22 7.59
CA LEU A 128 -15.91 -6.20 7.22
C LEU A 128 -16.88 -5.59 6.20
N GLN A 129 -17.06 -6.29 5.10
CA GLN A 129 -17.95 -5.95 3.99
C GLN A 129 -19.03 -7.01 3.85
N GLN A 130 -20.07 -6.74 3.05
CA GLN A 130 -21.19 -7.65 2.85
C GLN A 130 -21.55 -7.77 1.36
N ALA A 131 -21.77 -9.00 0.90
CA ALA A 131 -22.32 -9.31 -0.41
C ALA A 131 -23.44 -10.35 -0.24
N GLY A 132 -24.69 -9.92 -0.35
CA GLY A 132 -25.83 -10.78 -0.04
C GLY A 132 -25.75 -11.35 1.39
N GLY A 133 -25.77 -12.68 1.53
CA GLY A 133 -25.61 -13.38 2.81
C GLY A 133 -24.15 -13.59 3.24
N THR A 134 -23.18 -13.32 2.39
CA THR A 134 -21.75 -13.57 2.63
C THR A 134 -21.05 -12.32 3.13
N ALA A 135 -20.49 -12.37 4.34
CA ALA A 135 -19.55 -11.35 4.79
C ALA A 135 -18.15 -11.60 4.19
N TRP A 136 -17.39 -10.55 3.97
CA TRP A 136 -16.04 -10.69 3.42
C TRP A 136 -15.10 -9.55 3.85
N ALA A 137 -13.81 -9.78 3.79
CA ALA A 137 -12.83 -8.73 4.03
C ALA A 137 -11.49 -9.02 3.36
N TYR A 138 -10.79 -7.95 2.98
CA TYR A 138 -9.34 -7.94 2.85
C TYR A 138 -8.75 -7.59 4.21
N CYS A 139 -7.84 -8.41 4.72
CA CYS A 139 -7.13 -8.08 5.96
C CYS A 139 -6.01 -7.05 5.74
N GLY A 140 -5.60 -6.84 4.50
CA GLY A 140 -4.41 -6.10 4.14
C GLY A 140 -3.13 -6.92 4.27
N CYS A 141 -2.02 -6.26 4.50
CA CYS A 141 -0.72 -6.89 4.74
C CYS A 141 -0.25 -6.62 6.19
N PRO A 142 0.59 -7.49 6.78
CA PRO A 142 1.04 -7.35 8.18
C PRO A 142 2.08 -6.24 8.37
N GLU A 143 2.79 -5.86 7.31
CA GLU A 143 3.80 -4.79 7.28
C GLU A 143 3.76 -4.10 5.92
N GLY A 144 3.89 -2.78 5.87
CA GLY A 144 4.01 -2.02 4.62
C GLY A 144 5.39 -2.23 3.98
N ARG A 145 5.47 -2.13 2.66
CA ARG A 145 6.69 -2.33 1.88
C ARG A 145 7.12 -1.11 1.08
N GLY A 146 6.32 -0.06 1.08
CA GLY A 146 6.60 1.17 0.35
C GLY A 146 5.67 2.32 0.73
N PHE A 147 5.94 3.49 0.17
CA PHE A 147 5.13 4.69 0.39
C PHE A 147 3.76 4.66 -0.30
N ASP A 148 3.47 3.66 -1.07
CA ASP A 148 2.15 3.30 -1.61
C ASP A 148 1.31 2.48 -0.61
N GLU A 149 1.94 1.99 0.46
CA GLU A 149 1.30 1.19 1.51
C GLU A 149 1.36 1.90 2.88
N CYS A 150 1.07 3.18 2.93
CA CYS A 150 1.09 3.98 4.15
C CYS A 150 0.06 3.54 5.20
N GLY A 151 0.29 3.97 6.45
CA GLY A 151 -0.61 3.78 7.59
C GLY A 151 -0.44 2.44 8.30
N GLU A 152 -1.35 2.17 9.22
CA GLU A 152 -1.34 0.94 10.02
C GLU A 152 -1.53 -0.30 9.16
N LYS A 153 -0.73 -1.33 9.42
CA LYS A 153 -0.80 -2.64 8.78
C LYS A 153 -0.96 -3.71 9.86
N GLY A 154 -1.59 -4.84 9.48
CA GLY A 154 -1.88 -5.84 10.48
C GLY A 154 -2.70 -7.02 9.96
N ALA A 155 -3.51 -7.57 10.83
CA ALA A 155 -4.40 -8.69 10.55
C ALA A 155 -5.84 -8.38 10.99
N LEU A 156 -6.79 -9.13 10.50
CA LEU A 156 -8.19 -9.04 10.89
C LEU A 156 -8.59 -10.27 11.71
N LEU A 157 -8.97 -10.05 12.95
CA LEU A 157 -9.63 -11.07 13.76
C LEU A 157 -11.12 -11.06 13.45
N VAL A 158 -11.64 -12.18 12.95
CA VAL A 158 -13.05 -12.33 12.60
C VAL A 158 -13.67 -13.38 13.50
N GLU A 159 -14.79 -13.05 14.14
CA GLU A 159 -15.56 -13.97 14.97
C GLU A 159 -16.80 -14.40 14.19
N LEU A 160 -16.97 -15.71 14.07
CA LEU A 160 -18.06 -16.35 13.35
C LEU A 160 -18.79 -17.29 14.29
N ALA A 161 -20.12 -17.23 14.29
CA ALA A 161 -20.96 -18.18 15.03
C ALA A 161 -22.21 -18.51 14.22
N PRO A 162 -22.72 -19.78 14.31
CA PRO A 162 -23.93 -20.16 13.61
C PRO A 162 -25.12 -19.26 13.97
N GLY A 163 -25.77 -18.70 12.94
CA GLY A 163 -26.94 -17.84 13.12
C GLY A 163 -26.65 -16.41 13.63
N ALA A 164 -25.41 -16.04 13.87
CA ALA A 164 -25.02 -14.70 14.27
C ALA A 164 -24.33 -13.95 13.10
N ALA A 165 -24.47 -12.63 13.09
CA ALA A 165 -23.72 -11.81 12.15
C ALA A 165 -22.22 -11.84 12.49
N PRO A 166 -21.33 -11.99 11.51
CA PRO A 166 -19.88 -11.89 11.72
C PRO A 166 -19.47 -10.56 12.34
N THR A 167 -18.50 -10.62 13.24
CA THR A 167 -17.83 -9.40 13.77
C THR A 167 -16.37 -9.43 13.43
N ALA A 168 -15.75 -8.25 13.31
CA ALA A 168 -14.35 -8.16 12.97
C ALA A 168 -13.65 -7.06 13.77
N ARG A 169 -12.39 -7.31 14.14
CA ARG A 169 -11.51 -6.36 14.80
C ARG A 169 -10.15 -6.36 14.14
N PHE A 170 -9.69 -5.18 13.72
CA PHE A 170 -8.33 -5.02 13.21
C PHE A 170 -7.31 -5.12 14.33
N LEU A 171 -6.25 -5.86 14.09
CA LEU A 171 -5.11 -6.04 14.97
C LEU A 171 -3.88 -5.38 14.31
N PRO A 172 -3.44 -4.20 14.77
CA PRO A 172 -2.23 -3.60 14.25
C PRO A 172 -1.02 -4.47 14.62
N LEU A 173 -0.21 -4.84 13.64
CA LEU A 173 0.96 -5.69 13.79
C LEU A 173 2.24 -5.02 13.29
N SER A 174 2.13 -4.03 12.40
CA SER A 174 3.29 -3.36 11.82
C SER A 174 4.14 -2.71 12.90
N ARG A 175 5.40 -3.04 12.89
CA ARG A 175 6.40 -2.40 13.78
C ARG A 175 6.68 -0.97 13.34
N ARG A 176 6.66 -0.72 12.03
CA ARG A 176 6.92 0.58 11.41
C ARG A 176 5.84 0.91 10.41
N GLN A 177 5.57 2.19 10.26
CA GLN A 177 4.63 2.67 9.26
C GLN A 177 5.36 3.52 8.22
N TYR A 178 4.94 3.37 6.97
CA TYR A 178 5.26 4.35 5.94
C TYR A 178 4.33 5.55 6.10
N ARG A 179 4.91 6.75 6.13
CA ARG A 179 4.16 8.01 6.22
C ARG A 179 4.59 8.98 5.14
N ILE A 180 3.62 9.62 4.51
CA ILE A 180 3.85 10.80 3.67
C ILE A 180 3.29 11.99 4.44
N VAL A 181 4.15 12.98 4.69
CA VAL A 181 3.80 14.19 5.41
C VAL A 181 4.06 15.38 4.51
N GLU A 182 2.99 16.09 4.13
CA GLU A 182 3.10 17.37 3.43
C GLU A 182 3.17 18.49 4.47
N THR A 183 4.16 19.36 4.34
CA THR A 183 4.33 20.50 5.26
C THR A 183 4.85 21.73 4.50
N ASP A 184 4.47 22.90 4.95
CA ASP A 184 5.14 24.12 4.50
C ASP A 184 6.61 24.05 4.90
N TRP A 185 7.51 24.48 4.00
CA TRP A 185 8.95 24.40 4.24
C TRP A 185 9.41 25.15 5.49
N THR A 186 8.67 26.20 5.90
CA THR A 186 8.92 26.96 7.14
C THR A 186 8.53 26.22 8.41
N GLU A 187 7.69 25.18 8.29
CA GLU A 187 7.18 24.36 9.39
C GLU A 187 7.89 22.99 9.49
N PHE A 188 8.97 22.80 8.71
CA PHE A 188 9.69 21.52 8.63
C PHE A 188 10.10 20.97 10.01
N ASP A 189 10.73 21.80 10.84
CA ASP A 189 11.22 21.38 12.18
C ASP A 189 10.06 20.95 13.09
N ARG A 190 8.94 21.66 13.01
CA ARG A 190 7.72 21.32 13.77
C ARG A 190 7.10 20.02 13.29
N ALA A 191 7.03 19.82 11.98
CA ALA A 191 6.53 18.59 11.39
C ALA A 191 7.42 17.40 11.80
N LEU A 192 8.74 17.57 11.70
CA LEU A 192 9.73 16.55 12.06
C LEU A 192 9.62 16.15 13.54
N ALA A 193 9.47 17.11 14.44
CA ALA A 193 9.37 16.85 15.89
C ALA A 193 8.09 16.05 16.27
N ALA A 194 7.10 16.02 15.41
CA ALA A 194 5.86 15.28 15.65
C ALA A 194 5.89 13.83 15.11
N LEU A 195 6.97 13.42 14.43
CA LEU A 195 7.07 12.11 13.79
C LEU A 195 7.57 11.04 14.76
N PRO A 196 7.01 9.81 14.67
CA PRO A 196 7.54 8.68 15.42
C PRO A 196 8.92 8.26 14.91
N ALA A 197 9.85 8.03 15.82
CA ALA A 197 11.22 7.65 15.50
C ALA A 197 11.35 6.27 14.80
N GLU A 198 10.37 5.41 14.97
CA GLU A 198 10.36 4.06 14.38
C GLU A 198 9.90 4.04 12.91
N ASP A 199 9.30 5.12 12.41
CA ASP A 199 8.63 5.11 11.11
C ASP A 199 9.57 5.43 9.93
N LEU A 200 9.10 5.08 8.72
CA LEU A 200 9.72 5.44 7.44
C LEU A 200 8.94 6.61 6.86
N VAL A 201 9.60 7.76 6.68
CA VAL A 201 8.90 9.01 6.41
C VAL A 201 9.35 9.62 5.08
N ARG A 202 8.38 10.06 4.29
CA ARG A 202 8.56 10.96 3.14
C ARG A 202 7.98 12.30 3.51
N ILE A 203 8.84 13.33 3.61
CA ILE A 203 8.40 14.70 3.85
C ILE A 203 8.37 15.43 2.50
N VAL A 204 7.21 15.95 2.15
CA VAL A 204 7.02 16.76 0.94
C VAL A 204 6.90 18.20 1.36
N LEU A 205 7.92 18.98 1.01
CA LEU A 205 7.96 20.41 1.29
C LEU A 205 7.06 21.15 0.32
N THR A 206 6.16 21.96 0.83
CA THR A 206 5.23 22.78 0.07
C THR A 206 5.41 24.27 0.43
N GLY A 207 4.58 25.13 -0.11
CA GLY A 207 4.60 26.57 0.14
C GLY A 207 5.51 27.34 -0.82
N ALA A 208 5.55 28.63 -0.62
CA ALA A 208 6.35 29.54 -1.45
C ALA A 208 7.78 29.67 -0.88
N CYS A 209 8.79 29.33 -1.66
CA CYS A 209 10.19 29.43 -1.26
C CYS A 209 11.00 30.09 -2.37
N GLY A 210 11.62 31.24 -2.06
CA GLY A 210 12.42 32.01 -3.02
C GLY A 210 13.76 31.34 -3.39
N ARG A 211 14.24 30.47 -2.48
CA ARG A 211 15.50 29.71 -2.67
C ARG A 211 15.16 28.21 -2.62
N ALA A 212 15.84 27.41 -3.44
CA ALA A 212 15.70 25.96 -3.37
C ALA A 212 16.14 25.44 -1.97
N PRO A 213 15.33 24.63 -1.29
CA PRO A 213 15.72 24.04 -0.01
C PRO A 213 16.95 23.13 -0.18
N ASP A 214 17.85 23.13 0.81
CA ASP A 214 18.92 22.13 0.88
C ASP A 214 18.34 20.77 1.29
N LEU A 215 17.88 20.01 0.29
CA LEU A 215 17.25 18.71 0.52
C LEU A 215 18.19 17.72 1.20
N ALA A 216 19.50 17.81 0.93
CA ALA A 216 20.48 16.91 1.52
C ALA A 216 20.63 17.18 3.02
N ALA A 217 20.69 18.45 3.43
CA ALA A 217 20.74 18.82 4.84
C ALA A 217 19.45 18.45 5.58
N LEU A 218 18.27 18.73 4.98
CA LEU A 218 16.98 18.41 5.56
C LEU A 218 16.77 16.89 5.67
N THR A 219 17.21 16.12 4.67
CA THR A 219 17.15 14.65 4.73
C THR A 219 18.02 14.11 5.86
N ARG A 220 19.28 14.56 6.00
CA ARG A 220 20.14 14.15 7.12
C ARG A 220 19.53 14.50 8.49
N GLN A 221 18.87 15.65 8.60
CA GLN A 221 18.18 16.05 9.84
C GLN A 221 17.00 15.09 10.12
N ALA A 222 16.23 14.74 9.12
CA ALA A 222 15.10 13.82 9.25
C ALA A 222 15.55 12.37 9.57
N GLU A 223 16.63 11.88 8.93
CA GLU A 223 17.25 10.58 9.21
C GLU A 223 17.78 10.45 10.65
N ALA A 224 18.16 11.56 11.28
CA ALA A 224 18.55 11.55 12.68
C ALA A 224 17.37 11.37 13.65
N CYS A 225 16.14 11.58 13.18
CA CYS A 225 14.91 11.54 13.99
C CYS A 225 14.03 10.32 13.69
N CYS A 226 14.10 9.76 12.47
CA CYS A 226 13.25 8.65 12.01
C CYS A 226 14.10 7.44 11.62
N PHE A 227 13.48 6.27 11.55
CA PHE A 227 14.17 5.04 11.10
C PHE A 227 14.68 5.16 9.65
N TYR A 228 13.90 5.82 8.79
CA TYR A 228 14.24 6.19 7.43
C TYR A 228 13.53 7.48 7.08
N ALA A 229 14.20 8.36 6.35
CA ALA A 229 13.56 9.58 5.85
C ALA A 229 14.01 9.91 4.43
N GLU A 230 13.10 10.50 3.66
CA GLU A 230 13.40 11.20 2.41
C GLU A 230 12.65 12.54 2.39
N VAL A 231 13.27 13.56 1.85
CA VAL A 231 12.66 14.88 1.70
C VAL A 231 12.52 15.20 0.22
N ARG A 232 11.32 15.60 -0.19
CA ARG A 232 11.01 16.01 -1.56
C ARG A 232 10.62 17.47 -1.62
N ASP A 233 11.08 18.16 -2.65
CA ASP A 233 10.73 19.56 -2.90
C ASP A 233 9.51 19.65 -3.84
N ALA A 234 8.41 20.15 -3.31
CA ALA A 234 7.23 20.58 -4.04
C ALA A 234 6.91 22.06 -3.77
N THR A 235 7.91 22.84 -3.31
CA THR A 235 7.74 24.27 -3.08
C THR A 235 7.64 25.01 -4.42
N THR A 236 6.98 26.16 -4.38
CA THR A 236 6.79 27.04 -5.53
C THR A 236 7.56 28.34 -5.35
N LEU A 237 7.80 29.05 -6.45
CA LEU A 237 8.35 30.42 -6.36
C LEU A 237 7.30 31.35 -5.75
N PRO A 238 7.70 32.27 -4.85
CA PRO A 238 6.80 33.29 -4.35
C PRO A 238 6.22 34.15 -5.48
N ALA A 239 4.95 34.48 -5.38
CA ALA A 239 4.28 35.32 -6.40
C ALA A 239 4.91 36.72 -6.52
N ASP A 240 5.40 37.27 -5.41
CA ASP A 240 6.08 38.53 -5.32
C ASP A 240 7.53 38.53 -5.90
N LEU A 241 8.09 37.33 -6.09
CA LEU A 241 9.40 37.21 -6.73
C LEU A 241 9.45 37.88 -8.11
N TRP A 242 8.37 37.76 -8.87
CA TRP A 242 8.25 38.40 -10.17
C TRP A 242 8.14 39.94 -10.09
N ALA A 243 7.77 40.49 -8.92
CA ALA A 243 7.82 41.93 -8.70
C ALA A 243 9.27 42.44 -8.76
N ARG A 244 10.24 41.65 -8.35
CA ARG A 244 11.67 41.95 -8.47
C ARG A 244 12.18 42.03 -9.93
N ALA A 245 11.39 41.62 -10.90
CA ALA A 245 11.69 41.85 -12.30
C ALA A 245 11.71 43.34 -12.67
N GLU A 246 11.13 44.22 -11.85
CA GLU A 246 11.17 45.67 -12.01
C GLU A 246 12.48 46.31 -11.45
N GLU A 247 13.27 45.53 -10.72
CA GLU A 247 14.58 46.01 -10.21
C GLU A 247 15.55 46.27 -11.37
N ASP A 248 16.30 47.40 -11.28
CA ASP A 248 17.27 47.78 -12.31
C ASP A 248 18.68 47.27 -11.97
N ASP A 249 18.74 45.94 -11.81
CA ASP A 249 19.95 45.20 -11.51
C ASP A 249 20.01 43.87 -12.28
N LEU A 250 21.03 43.03 -11.99
CA LEU A 250 21.21 41.75 -12.65
C LEU A 250 20.08 40.75 -12.32
N THR A 251 19.54 40.82 -11.09
CA THR A 251 18.42 39.98 -10.64
C THR A 251 17.15 40.32 -11.42
N GLY A 252 16.83 41.61 -11.55
CA GLY A 252 15.68 42.05 -12.33
C GLY A 252 15.80 41.70 -13.81
N LEU A 253 16.99 41.87 -14.40
CA LEU A 253 17.27 41.49 -15.80
C LEU A 253 17.05 39.98 -16.00
N PHE A 254 17.57 39.15 -15.10
CA PHE A 254 17.44 37.72 -15.13
C PHE A 254 15.96 37.30 -15.00
N LEU A 255 15.22 37.85 -14.03
CA LEU A 255 13.82 37.56 -13.82
C LEU A 255 12.93 37.97 -15.00
N ARG A 256 13.19 39.11 -15.64
CA ARG A 256 12.48 39.52 -16.86
C ARG A 256 12.67 38.50 -17.99
N GLU A 257 13.89 38.01 -18.18
CA GLU A 257 14.14 36.97 -19.20
C GLU A 257 13.49 35.65 -18.86
N MET A 258 13.55 35.20 -17.61
CA MET A 258 12.89 33.95 -17.17
C MET A 258 11.37 34.04 -17.30
N ARG A 259 10.75 35.17 -16.95
CA ARG A 259 9.32 35.41 -17.14
C ARG A 259 8.94 35.37 -18.61
N ARG A 260 9.70 36.04 -19.49
CA ARG A 260 9.48 35.98 -20.93
C ARG A 260 9.52 34.56 -21.49
N ARG A 261 10.47 33.73 -21.01
CA ARG A 261 10.55 32.29 -21.39
C ARG A 261 9.36 31.53 -20.87
N LEU A 262 8.96 31.75 -19.62
CA LEU A 262 7.82 31.07 -19.00
C LEU A 262 6.51 31.37 -19.73
N ASP A 263 6.31 32.64 -20.15
CA ASP A 263 5.07 33.04 -20.87
C ASP A 263 5.03 32.47 -22.28
N ALA A 264 6.18 32.23 -22.91
CA ALA A 264 6.31 31.66 -24.25
C ALA A 264 6.35 30.10 -24.26
N ALA A 265 6.43 29.46 -23.12
CA ALA A 265 6.67 28.03 -23.01
C ALA A 265 5.37 27.19 -23.06
N ASP A 266 5.47 26.00 -23.65
CA ASP A 266 4.44 24.99 -23.56
C ASP A 266 4.28 24.51 -22.08
N PRO A 267 3.08 24.08 -21.68
CA PRO A 267 2.82 23.64 -20.31
C PRO A 267 3.80 22.57 -19.79
N ALA A 268 4.32 21.69 -20.66
CA ALA A 268 5.28 20.66 -20.31
C ALA A 268 6.67 21.21 -19.92
N ASP A 269 7.08 22.35 -20.47
CA ASP A 269 8.40 22.95 -20.25
C ASP A 269 8.43 23.93 -19.08
N ARG A 270 7.27 24.41 -18.65
CA ARG A 270 7.14 25.39 -17.56
C ARG A 270 7.83 24.98 -16.25
N PRO A 271 7.70 23.73 -15.76
CA PRO A 271 8.37 23.30 -14.53
C PRO A 271 9.89 23.44 -14.61
N GLY A 272 10.49 23.09 -15.76
CA GLY A 272 11.94 23.25 -15.97
C GLY A 272 12.40 24.70 -15.95
N ILE A 273 11.61 25.62 -16.52
CA ILE A 273 11.92 27.06 -16.53
C ILE A 273 11.81 27.64 -15.11
N LEU A 274 10.78 27.24 -14.33
CA LEU A 274 10.65 27.67 -12.95
C LEU A 274 11.79 27.16 -12.07
N LEU A 275 12.23 25.92 -12.29
CA LEU A 275 13.39 25.37 -11.61
C LEU A 275 14.67 26.12 -11.97
N ALA A 276 14.88 26.44 -13.25
CA ALA A 276 16.02 27.24 -13.71
C ALA A 276 16.00 28.66 -13.11
N ALA A 277 14.82 29.27 -12.96
CA ALA A 277 14.68 30.56 -12.30
C ALA A 277 15.13 30.51 -10.82
N ARG A 278 14.75 29.45 -10.11
CA ARG A 278 15.16 29.24 -8.70
C ARG A 278 16.67 29.08 -8.56
N PHE A 279 17.28 28.22 -9.38
CA PHE A 279 18.74 28.03 -9.35
C PHE A 279 19.50 29.29 -9.74
N GLY A 280 19.05 30.01 -10.78
CA GLY A 280 19.68 31.25 -11.20
C GLY A 280 19.62 32.31 -10.12
N LEU A 281 18.52 32.45 -9.41
CA LEU A 281 18.40 33.37 -8.28
C LEU A 281 19.33 32.99 -7.13
N ALA A 282 19.37 31.71 -6.76
CA ALA A 282 20.27 31.24 -5.72
C ALA A 282 21.74 31.56 -6.05
N ALA A 283 22.14 31.38 -7.31
CA ALA A 283 23.48 31.72 -7.77
C ALA A 283 23.77 33.24 -7.74
N LEU A 284 22.78 34.07 -8.09
CA LEU A 284 22.89 35.51 -8.06
C LEU A 284 22.97 36.07 -6.63
N GLU A 285 22.35 35.43 -5.68
CA GLU A 285 22.33 35.81 -4.26
C GLU A 285 23.51 35.23 -3.45
N GLY A 286 24.50 34.65 -4.14
CA GLY A 286 25.71 34.11 -3.50
C GLY A 286 25.51 32.79 -2.76
N GLY A 287 24.48 32.02 -3.12
CA GLY A 287 24.27 30.65 -2.62
C GLY A 287 25.40 29.73 -3.09
N GLU A 288 26.05 29.05 -2.15
CA GLU A 288 26.99 27.98 -2.48
C GLU A 288 26.26 26.87 -3.24
N ASP A 289 26.95 26.25 -4.19
CA ASP A 289 26.53 25.21 -5.13
C ASP A 289 25.18 24.55 -4.87
N VAL A 290 24.19 24.95 -5.62
CA VAL A 290 22.93 24.21 -5.72
C VAL A 290 23.16 23.09 -6.73
N CYS A 291 23.70 21.98 -6.28
CA CYS A 291 23.79 20.78 -7.10
C CYS A 291 22.38 20.24 -7.36
N PRO A 292 22.01 19.91 -8.62
CA PRO A 292 20.68 19.40 -8.97
C PRO A 292 20.40 18.01 -8.38
#